data_5d91c7ee7c1d4ea2b75e276117a26dd1
#
_entry.id   5d91c7ee7c1d4ea2b75e276117a26dd1
#
_cell.length_a   1.000
_cell.length_b   1.000
_cell.length_c   1.000
_cell.angle_alpha   90.00
_cell.angle_beta   90.00
_cell.angle_gamma   90.00
#
_symmetry.space_group_name_H-M   'P 1'
#
loop_
_entity.id
_entity.type
_entity.pdbx_description
1 polymer ?
#
loop_
_entity_poly.entity_id
_entity_poly.type
_entity_poly.pdbx_seq_one_letter_code
_entity_poly.pdbx_strand_id
1 'polypeptide(L)'
;MIVEPILEVQRLLTELSRGEKAQVLKWVVQELGDDFPGIDFSPDVCGGDPCISRTRIPVWLLERYRQLGVRERDLLDSYPTLRAEDLANAWAYARVHAVEIQHQIQANEEA
;
A
#
# COMPACT_ATOMS: atom_id res chain seq x y z
N MET A 1 -20.14 6.88 -28.04
CA MET A 1 -18.76 6.43 -27.73
C MET A 1 -18.68 5.97 -26.29
N ILE A 2 -18.21 4.76 -26.08
CA ILE A 2 -18.11 4.21 -24.73
C ILE A 2 -16.70 4.53 -24.21
N VAL A 3 -16.63 5.27 -23.11
CA VAL A 3 -15.37 5.57 -22.42
C VAL A 3 -15.32 4.62 -21.22
N GLU A 4 -14.20 3.90 -21.09
CA GLU A 4 -14.04 3.02 -19.95
C GLU A 4 -14.05 3.84 -18.65
N PRO A 5 -14.83 3.42 -17.64
CA PRO A 5 -14.94 4.19 -16.38
C PRO A 5 -13.61 4.53 -15.74
N ILE A 6 -12.62 3.61 -15.80
CA ILE A 6 -11.32 3.85 -15.19
C ILE A 6 -10.58 5.00 -15.88
N LEU A 7 -10.68 5.10 -17.20
CA LEU A 7 -10.06 6.19 -17.95
C LEU A 7 -10.73 7.52 -17.66
N GLU A 8 -12.06 7.51 -17.47
CA GLU A 8 -12.80 8.70 -17.08
C GLU A 8 -12.36 9.20 -15.70
N VAL A 9 -12.20 8.29 -14.74
CA VAL A 9 -11.71 8.65 -13.40
C VAL A 9 -10.32 9.26 -13.50
N GLN A 10 -9.43 8.65 -14.29
CA GLN A 10 -8.06 9.15 -14.46
C GLN A 10 -8.07 10.56 -15.02
N ARG A 11 -8.91 10.82 -16.02
CA ARG A 11 -9.04 12.15 -16.61
C ARG A 11 -9.53 13.18 -15.58
N LEU A 12 -10.57 12.83 -14.83
CA LEU A 12 -11.15 13.72 -13.83
C LEU A 12 -10.17 14.05 -12.70
N LEU A 13 -9.31 13.10 -12.31
CA LEU A 13 -8.32 13.33 -11.28
C LEU A 13 -7.39 14.50 -11.60
N THR A 14 -7.09 14.72 -12.88
CA THR A 14 -6.20 15.82 -13.27
C THR A 14 -6.84 17.20 -13.03
N GLU A 15 -8.17 17.26 -12.89
CA GLU A 15 -8.91 18.50 -12.68
C GLU A 15 -9.15 18.79 -11.20
N LEU A 16 -8.82 17.86 -10.31
CA LEU A 16 -9.09 17.98 -8.88
C LEU A 16 -7.95 18.65 -8.14
N SER A 17 -8.31 19.41 -7.08
CA SER A 17 -7.34 19.92 -6.12
C SER A 17 -6.78 18.78 -5.25
N ARG A 18 -5.72 19.07 -4.48
CA ARG A 18 -5.16 18.08 -3.56
C ARG A 18 -6.18 17.63 -2.51
N GLY A 19 -6.98 18.56 -1.99
CA GLY A 19 -8.02 18.23 -1.02
C GLY A 19 -9.10 17.34 -1.62
N GLU A 20 -9.49 17.63 -2.86
CA GLU A 20 -10.48 16.81 -3.56
C GLU A 20 -9.93 15.41 -3.86
N LYS A 21 -8.67 15.32 -4.25
CA LYS A 21 -8.02 14.01 -4.44
C LYS A 21 -7.98 13.19 -3.15
N ALA A 22 -7.73 13.83 -2.02
CA ALA A 22 -7.75 13.17 -0.73
C ALA A 22 -9.15 12.64 -0.40
N GLN A 23 -10.18 13.38 -0.75
CA GLN A 23 -11.56 12.92 -0.57
C GLN A 23 -11.87 11.70 -1.44
N VAL A 24 -11.42 11.70 -2.69
CA VAL A 24 -11.59 10.55 -3.59
C VAL A 24 -10.87 9.32 -3.03
N LEU A 25 -9.66 9.50 -2.53
CA LEU A 25 -8.92 8.40 -1.90
C LEU A 25 -9.71 7.79 -0.75
N LYS A 26 -10.31 8.62 0.09
CA LYS A 26 -11.14 8.16 1.20
C LYS A 26 -12.33 7.34 0.72
N TRP A 27 -13.02 7.79 -0.33
CA TRP A 27 -14.14 7.06 -0.90
C TRP A 27 -13.71 5.71 -1.45
N VAL A 28 -12.58 5.67 -2.18
CA VAL A 28 -12.05 4.43 -2.74
C VAL A 28 -11.73 3.42 -1.63
N VAL A 29 -11.11 3.89 -0.56
CA VAL A 29 -10.78 3.04 0.60
C VAL A 29 -12.03 2.45 1.22
N GLN A 30 -13.10 3.26 1.36
CA GLN A 30 -14.36 2.80 1.92
C GLN A 30 -15.02 1.74 1.03
N GLU A 31 -14.90 1.88 -0.29
CA GLU A 31 -15.43 0.88 -1.23
C GLU A 31 -14.65 -0.43 -1.19
N LEU A 32 -13.33 -0.35 -1.06
CA LEU A 32 -12.48 -1.54 -1.02
C LEU A 32 -12.59 -2.30 0.30
N GLY A 33 -12.93 -1.60 1.39
CA GLY A 33 -12.93 -2.20 2.71
C GLY A 33 -11.56 -2.71 3.08
N ASP A 34 -11.47 -4.00 3.41
CA ASP A 34 -10.19 -4.65 3.71
C ASP A 34 -9.52 -5.25 2.47
N ASP A 35 -10.17 -5.20 1.31
CA ASP A 35 -9.62 -5.68 0.05
C ASP A 35 -8.78 -4.59 -0.58
N PHE A 36 -7.48 -4.70 -0.42
CA PHE A 36 -6.54 -3.72 -0.96
C PHE A 36 -5.74 -4.34 -2.11
N PRO A 37 -5.74 -3.72 -3.32
CA PRO A 37 -5.02 -4.29 -4.46
C PRO A 37 -3.54 -4.55 -4.15
N GLY A 38 -3.05 -5.74 -4.48
CA GLY A 38 -1.65 -6.10 -4.29
C GLY A 38 -1.27 -6.45 -2.87
N ILE A 39 -2.21 -6.44 -1.93
CA ILE A 39 -1.97 -6.78 -0.53
C ILE A 39 -2.72 -8.06 -0.18
N ASP A 40 -2.01 -9.01 0.40
CA ASP A 40 -2.55 -10.30 0.81
C ASP A 40 -2.71 -10.33 2.34
N PHE A 41 -3.84 -10.83 2.81
CA PHE A 41 -4.18 -10.92 4.23
C PHE A 41 -4.29 -12.36 4.71
N SER A 42 -3.82 -13.33 3.94
CA SER A 42 -3.97 -14.74 4.27
C SER A 42 -3.30 -15.08 5.60
N PRO A 43 -3.98 -15.81 6.52
CA PRO A 43 -3.36 -16.21 7.80
C PRO A 43 -2.11 -17.05 7.63
N ASP A 44 -1.97 -17.73 6.51
CA ASP A 44 -0.82 -18.61 6.24
C ASP A 44 0.39 -17.84 5.70
N VAL A 45 0.24 -16.54 5.46
CA VAL A 45 1.29 -15.72 4.89
C VAL A 45 1.60 -14.58 5.85
N CYS A 46 2.89 -14.37 6.14
CA CYS A 46 3.37 -13.32 7.05
C CYS A 46 2.70 -13.36 8.44
N GLY A 47 2.29 -14.54 8.90
CA GLY A 47 1.63 -14.68 10.19
C GLY A 47 0.27 -14.01 10.28
N GLY A 48 -0.37 -13.73 9.14
CA GLY A 48 -1.64 -13.03 9.07
C GLY A 48 -1.51 -11.52 8.91
N ASP A 49 -0.31 -10.97 9.03
CA ASP A 49 -0.07 -9.55 8.77
C ASP A 49 -0.21 -9.27 7.26
N PRO A 50 -0.65 -8.05 6.89
CA PRO A 50 -0.70 -7.68 5.48
C PRO A 50 0.68 -7.80 4.82
N CYS A 51 0.73 -8.44 3.67
CA CYS A 51 1.99 -8.56 2.93
C CYS A 51 1.76 -8.35 1.43
N ILE A 52 2.85 -8.05 0.74
CA ILE A 52 2.80 -7.86 -0.71
C ILE A 52 2.49 -9.20 -1.36
N SER A 53 1.46 -9.22 -2.21
CA SER A 53 1.06 -10.44 -2.94
C SER A 53 2.26 -11.04 -3.66
N ARG A 54 2.37 -12.36 -3.64
CA ARG A 54 3.43 -13.16 -4.30
C ARG A 54 4.80 -13.09 -3.64
N THR A 55 5.02 -12.28 -2.62
CA THR A 55 6.39 -12.05 -2.11
C THR A 55 6.62 -12.47 -0.67
N ARG A 56 5.59 -12.61 0.14
CA ARG A 56 5.68 -12.83 1.58
C ARG A 56 6.45 -11.73 2.31
N ILE A 57 6.52 -10.53 1.72
CA ILE A 57 7.18 -9.38 2.34
C ILE A 57 6.10 -8.56 3.04
N PRO A 58 6.16 -8.42 4.39
CA PRO A 58 5.13 -7.67 5.12
C PRO A 58 5.17 -6.19 4.79
N VAL A 59 4.00 -5.56 4.73
CA VAL A 59 3.90 -4.12 4.53
C VAL A 59 4.61 -3.37 5.65
N TRP A 60 4.48 -3.82 6.91
CA TRP A 60 5.12 -3.14 8.04
C TRP A 60 6.64 -3.08 7.89
N LEU A 61 7.26 -4.11 7.30
CA LEU A 61 8.71 -4.14 7.11
C LEU A 61 9.15 -3.06 6.12
N LEU A 62 8.44 -2.95 5.00
CA LEU A 62 8.73 -1.92 3.99
C LEU A 62 8.50 -0.52 4.58
N GLU A 63 7.41 -0.32 5.32
CA GLU A 63 7.13 0.96 5.96
C GLU A 63 8.19 1.33 6.99
N ARG A 64 8.69 0.34 7.74
CA ARG A 64 9.77 0.58 8.69
C ARG A 64 11.04 1.06 7.99
N TYR A 65 11.41 0.41 6.89
CA TYR A 65 12.55 0.87 6.08
C TYR A 65 12.34 2.29 5.57
N ARG A 66 11.14 2.61 5.12
CA ARG A 66 10.83 3.96 4.66
C ARG A 66 11.03 4.98 5.77
N GLN A 67 10.56 4.68 6.98
CA GLN A 67 10.74 5.55 8.16
C GLN A 67 12.20 5.75 8.49
N LEU A 68 13.03 4.75 8.24
CA LEU A 68 14.47 4.80 8.48
C LEU A 68 15.24 5.51 7.36
N GLY A 69 14.55 5.99 6.32
CA GLY A 69 15.16 6.73 5.24
C GLY A 69 15.70 5.90 4.09
N VAL A 70 15.39 4.59 4.05
CA VAL A 70 15.80 3.73 2.94
C VAL A 70 15.01 4.12 1.70
N ARG A 71 15.71 4.29 0.58
CA ARG A 71 15.11 4.72 -0.68
C ARG A 71 14.45 3.55 -1.39
N GLU A 72 13.44 3.87 -2.23
CA GLU A 72 12.73 2.84 -3.00
C GLU A 72 13.67 2.02 -3.86
N ARG A 73 14.65 2.66 -4.52
CA ARG A 73 15.59 1.93 -5.37
C ARG A 73 16.38 0.89 -4.58
N ASP A 74 16.73 1.21 -3.32
CA ASP A 74 17.48 0.29 -2.48
C ASP A 74 16.61 -0.90 -2.07
N LEU A 75 15.32 -0.67 -1.84
CA LEU A 75 14.37 -1.76 -1.56
C LEU A 75 14.18 -2.65 -2.78
N LEU A 76 14.08 -2.07 -3.97
CA LEU A 76 13.94 -2.84 -5.21
C LEU A 76 15.20 -3.66 -5.50
N ASP A 77 16.39 -3.13 -5.17
CA ASP A 77 17.64 -3.87 -5.32
C ASP A 77 17.75 -5.01 -4.30
N SER A 78 17.30 -4.78 -3.07
CA SER A 78 17.40 -5.76 -1.99
C SER A 78 16.38 -6.89 -2.10
N TYR A 79 15.23 -6.61 -2.68
CA TYR A 79 14.14 -7.58 -2.83
C TYR A 79 13.78 -7.73 -4.30
N PRO A 80 14.46 -8.63 -5.03
CA PRO A 80 14.25 -8.76 -6.48
C PRO A 80 12.83 -9.10 -6.91
N THR A 81 12.01 -9.65 -6.01
CA THR A 81 10.61 -9.96 -6.32
C THR A 81 9.70 -8.74 -6.25
N LEU A 82 10.17 -7.63 -5.66
CA LEU A 82 9.38 -6.41 -5.58
C LEU A 82 9.42 -5.64 -6.89
N ARG A 83 8.28 -5.03 -7.21
CA ARG A 83 8.13 -4.11 -8.33
C ARG A 83 7.79 -2.72 -7.78
N ALA A 84 8.01 -1.68 -8.59
CA ALA A 84 7.66 -0.32 -8.19
C ALA A 84 6.17 -0.20 -7.80
N GLU A 85 5.28 -0.88 -8.52
CA GLU A 85 3.85 -0.87 -8.20
C GLU A 85 3.56 -1.51 -6.83
N ASP A 86 4.34 -2.49 -6.42
CA ASP A 86 4.18 -3.11 -5.10
C ASP A 86 4.48 -2.12 -3.99
N LEU A 87 5.51 -1.30 -4.16
CA LEU A 87 5.83 -0.25 -3.19
C LEU A 87 4.74 0.81 -3.15
N ALA A 88 4.20 1.19 -4.30
CA ALA A 88 3.09 2.14 -4.35
C ALA A 88 1.88 1.61 -3.57
N ASN A 89 1.56 0.32 -3.75
CA ASN A 89 0.46 -0.33 -3.03
C ASN A 89 0.75 -0.39 -1.53
N ALA A 90 1.99 -0.71 -1.15
CA ALA A 90 2.39 -0.76 0.26
C ALA A 90 2.27 0.62 0.93
N TRP A 91 2.72 1.68 0.25
CA TRP A 91 2.63 3.04 0.79
C TRP A 91 1.20 3.49 0.95
N ALA A 92 0.33 3.18 -0.01
CA ALA A 92 -1.08 3.49 0.08
C ALA A 92 -1.73 2.77 1.26
N TYR A 93 -1.46 1.47 1.41
CA TYR A 93 -1.96 0.69 2.53
C TYR A 93 -1.48 1.24 3.87
N ALA A 94 -0.18 1.50 3.99
CA ALA A 94 0.40 2.00 5.24
C ALA A 94 -0.17 3.37 5.62
N ARG A 95 -0.49 4.21 4.65
CA ARG A 95 -1.09 5.52 4.92
C ARG A 95 -2.48 5.39 5.50
N VAL A 96 -3.29 4.48 4.94
CA VAL A 96 -4.67 4.27 5.37
C VAL A 96 -4.73 3.55 6.71
N HIS A 97 -3.85 2.59 6.93
CA HIS A 97 -3.82 1.74 8.12
C HIS A 97 -2.61 2.06 9.01
N ALA A 98 -2.29 3.35 9.16
CA ALA A 98 -1.07 3.79 9.83
C ALA A 98 -0.95 3.27 11.27
N VAL A 99 -2.04 3.27 12.03
CA VAL A 99 -2.03 2.81 13.43
C VAL A 99 -1.75 1.32 13.48
N GLU A 100 -2.43 0.54 12.65
CA GLU A 100 -2.23 -0.91 12.56
C GLU A 100 -0.79 -1.26 12.20
N ILE A 101 -0.27 -0.60 11.17
CA ILE A 101 1.10 -0.86 10.71
C ILE A 101 2.11 -0.48 11.79
N GLN A 102 1.89 0.62 12.50
CA GLN A 102 2.79 1.04 13.57
C GLN A 102 2.79 0.04 14.72
N HIS A 103 1.63 -0.54 15.06
CA HIS A 103 1.55 -1.60 16.07
C HIS A 103 2.34 -2.83 15.64
N GLN A 104 2.27 -3.20 14.36
CA GLN A 104 3.00 -4.35 13.83
C GLN A 104 4.52 -4.11 13.87
N ILE A 105 4.95 -2.89 13.53
CA ILE A 105 6.37 -2.52 13.63
C ILE A 105 6.85 -2.68 15.08
N GLN A 106 6.12 -2.13 16.04
CA GLN A 106 6.49 -2.20 17.44
C GLN A 106 6.52 -3.65 17.95
N ALA A 107 5.52 -4.43 17.61
CA ALA A 107 5.45 -5.83 18.02
C ALA A 107 6.65 -6.63 17.51
N ASN A 108 7.11 -6.34 16.30
CA ASN A 108 8.25 -7.05 15.70
C ASN A 108 9.60 -6.55 16.24
N GLU A 109 9.70 -5.30 16.63
CA GLU A 109 10.92 -4.76 17.24
C GLU A 109 11.11 -5.23 18.67
N GLU A 110 10.04 -5.52 19.39
CA GLU A 110 10.07 -5.98 20.77
C GLU A 110 10.26 -7.50 20.88
N ALA A 111 10.13 -8.21 19.79
CA ALA A 111 10.20 -9.68 19.77
C ALA A 111 11.62 -10.23 19.98
#